data_264914c8987cdffe4f79dd53e83a4961
#
_entry.id   264914c8987cdffe4f79dd53e83a4961
#
_cell.length_a   1.000
_cell.length_b   1.000
_cell.length_c   1.000
_cell.angle_alpha   90.00
_cell.angle_beta   90.00
_cell.angle_gamma   90.00
#
_symmetry.space_group_name_H-M   'P 1'
#
loop_
_entity.id
_entity.type
_entity.pdbx_description
1 polymer ?
#
loop_
_entity_poly.entity_id
_entity_poly.type
_entity_poly.pdbx_seq_one_letter_code
_entity_poly.pdbx_strand_id
1 'polypeptide(L)'
;MKPLYDLQQELNRLFIAGSKFAKNDPRLQKYIPILKKLGEKAPVFNKLAQEVEALLQAESQQSAEKLLNVSTLLYSVLYTQGVTIQAEATKALQEPNVSIADVNTTYSYLQLKPVLQALTQSNSGRLEVLKDAFERGIFKDSRTFGYLSYALADKYTELADYVLQTIIPTCGQAMLPFLLSDFRLEDKTENVRRLRLLYQLKYAEMDSLMDKIFGESLPNLQAEAVSIIAEKKDTQQKTLL
;
A
#
# COMPACT_ATOMS: atom_id res chain seq x y z
N MET A 1 21.76 -7.41 12.76
CA MET A 1 20.46 -6.69 12.72
C MET A 1 19.72 -6.70 14.07
N LYS A 2 19.62 -7.84 14.77
CA LYS A 2 18.91 -7.93 16.06
C LYS A 2 19.25 -6.80 17.06
N PRO A 3 20.54 -6.44 17.32
CA PRO A 3 20.86 -5.39 18.28
C PRO A 3 20.31 -4.01 17.94
N LEU A 4 20.09 -3.70 16.64
CA LEU A 4 19.53 -2.42 16.21
C LEU A 4 18.01 -2.37 16.48
N TYR A 5 17.30 -3.48 16.26
CA TYR A 5 15.88 -3.58 16.62
C TYR A 5 15.66 -3.53 18.13
N ASP A 6 16.56 -4.18 18.90
CA ASP A 6 16.51 -4.13 20.36
C ASP A 6 16.76 -2.68 20.85
N LEU A 7 17.71 -1.96 20.25
CA LEU A 7 17.92 -0.53 20.53
C LEU A 7 16.68 0.31 20.18
N GLN A 8 16.03 0.03 19.03
CA GLN A 8 14.79 0.71 18.64
C GLN A 8 13.69 0.55 19.69
N GLN A 9 13.54 -0.66 20.25
CA GLN A 9 12.56 -0.90 21.32
C GLN A 9 12.86 -0.09 22.59
N GLU A 10 14.14 0.05 22.97
CA GLU A 10 14.53 0.86 24.12
C GLU A 10 14.27 2.36 23.88
N LEU A 11 14.51 2.86 22.65
CA LEU A 11 14.16 4.25 22.32
C LEU A 11 12.64 4.45 22.32
N ASN A 12 11.86 3.49 21.79
CA ASN A 12 10.39 3.54 21.86
C ASN A 12 9.88 3.57 23.30
N ARG A 13 10.51 2.81 24.19
CA ARG A 13 10.21 2.87 25.63
C ARG A 13 10.38 4.29 26.19
N LEU A 14 11.43 4.99 25.78
CA LEU A 14 11.68 6.37 26.22
C LEU A 14 10.70 7.38 25.63
N PHE A 15 10.16 7.15 24.43
CA PHE A 15 9.05 7.96 23.91
C PHE A 15 7.78 7.81 24.76
N ILE A 16 7.56 6.64 25.33
CA ILE A 16 6.38 6.37 26.19
C ILE A 16 6.62 6.89 27.60
N ALA A 17 7.79 6.59 28.19
CA ALA A 17 8.10 6.92 29.59
C ALA A 17 8.49 8.40 29.77
N GLY A 18 9.04 9.01 28.72
CA GLY A 18 9.58 10.36 28.71
C GLY A 18 11.09 10.40 28.52
N SER A 19 11.56 11.29 27.64
CA SER A 19 12.96 11.45 27.24
C SER A 19 13.91 11.74 28.40
N LYS A 20 13.44 12.40 29.47
CA LYS A 20 14.23 12.71 30.67
C LYS A 20 14.82 11.49 31.37
N PHE A 21 14.25 10.31 31.15
CA PHE A 21 14.74 9.05 31.72
C PHE A 21 15.89 8.42 30.88
N ALA A 22 16.31 9.07 29.80
CA ALA A 22 17.46 8.63 29.01
C ALA A 22 18.81 8.90 29.73
N LYS A 23 18.86 9.91 30.60
CA LYS A 23 20.10 10.30 31.30
C LYS A 23 20.65 9.13 32.12
N ASN A 24 21.88 8.71 31.78
CA ASN A 24 22.58 7.57 32.41
C ASN A 24 21.82 6.23 32.37
N ASP A 25 20.88 6.03 31.43
CA ASP A 25 20.13 4.78 31.33
C ASP A 25 21.05 3.59 30.98
N PRO A 26 21.20 2.60 31.87
CA PRO A 26 22.09 1.46 31.66
C PRO A 26 21.64 0.57 30.51
N ARG A 27 20.34 0.62 30.15
CA ARG A 27 19.79 -0.12 29.00
C ARG A 27 20.29 0.42 27.68
N LEU A 28 20.51 1.73 27.58
CA LEU A 28 21.11 2.35 26.38
C LEU A 28 22.63 2.18 26.35
N GLN A 29 23.29 2.28 27.52
CA GLN A 29 24.74 2.19 27.62
C GLN A 29 25.30 0.89 27.02
N LYS A 30 24.61 -0.23 27.19
CA LYS A 30 25.03 -1.54 26.66
C LYS A 30 25.17 -1.59 25.13
N TYR A 31 24.49 -0.69 24.39
CA TYR A 31 24.56 -0.66 22.92
C TYR A 31 25.77 0.08 22.40
N ILE A 32 26.39 0.98 23.17
CA ILE A 32 27.56 1.76 22.75
C ILE A 32 28.70 0.88 22.24
N PRO A 33 29.19 -0.11 23.00
CA PRO A 33 30.27 -0.98 22.52
C PRO A 33 29.87 -1.82 21.30
N ILE A 34 28.59 -2.21 21.20
CA ILE A 34 28.06 -2.95 20.07
C ILE A 34 28.08 -2.09 18.80
N LEU A 35 27.62 -0.84 18.92
CA LEU A 35 27.60 0.12 17.82
C LEU A 35 29.02 0.50 17.36
N LYS A 36 29.95 0.72 18.29
CA LYS A 36 31.37 0.98 17.97
C LYS A 36 32.00 -0.17 17.19
N LYS A 37 31.74 -1.41 17.60
CA LYS A 37 32.21 -2.61 16.87
C LYS A 37 31.58 -2.71 15.46
N LEU A 38 30.32 -2.37 15.30
CA LEU A 38 29.68 -2.29 13.97
C LEU A 38 30.25 -1.12 13.15
N GLY A 39 30.66 -0.06 13.82
CA GLY A 39 31.29 1.13 13.24
C GLY A 39 32.63 0.86 12.53
N GLU A 40 33.32 -0.23 12.89
CA GLU A 40 34.53 -0.68 12.19
C GLU A 40 34.23 -1.07 10.73
N LYS A 41 33.00 -1.56 10.47
CA LYS A 41 32.55 -1.97 9.14
C LYS A 41 31.81 -0.88 8.38
N ALA A 42 31.10 0.00 9.08
CA ALA A 42 30.32 1.08 8.48
C ALA A 42 30.29 2.31 9.40
N PRO A 43 30.85 3.46 8.96
CA PRO A 43 30.99 4.68 9.77
C PRO A 43 29.71 5.20 10.40
N VAL A 44 28.54 4.93 9.79
CA VAL A 44 27.22 5.36 10.28
C VAL A 44 26.94 4.83 11.70
N PHE A 45 27.45 3.66 12.06
CA PHE A 45 27.25 3.11 13.40
C PHE A 45 28.09 3.83 14.47
N ASN A 46 29.26 4.38 14.09
CA ASN A 46 30.03 5.24 14.99
C ASN A 46 29.26 6.53 15.29
N LYS A 47 28.64 7.14 14.25
CA LYS A 47 27.78 8.30 14.44
C LYS A 47 26.58 7.97 15.33
N LEU A 48 25.95 6.83 15.12
CA LEU A 48 24.84 6.38 15.96
C LEU A 48 25.28 6.18 17.42
N ALA A 49 26.47 5.62 17.67
CA ALA A 49 27.04 5.49 19.02
C ALA A 49 27.24 6.85 19.68
N GLN A 50 27.78 7.83 18.95
CA GLN A 50 27.97 9.19 19.44
C GLN A 50 26.63 9.88 19.81
N GLU A 51 25.61 9.72 18.98
CA GLU A 51 24.28 10.26 19.28
C GLU A 51 23.64 9.59 20.50
N VAL A 52 23.83 8.27 20.71
CA VAL A 52 23.38 7.58 21.91
C VAL A 52 24.14 8.10 23.14
N GLU A 53 25.46 8.31 23.04
CA GLU A 53 26.27 8.90 24.12
C GLU A 53 25.78 10.33 24.45
N ALA A 54 25.51 11.14 23.42
CA ALA A 54 24.96 12.50 23.59
C ALA A 54 23.59 12.49 24.28
N LEU A 55 22.71 11.53 23.94
CA LEU A 55 21.42 11.35 24.60
C LEU A 55 21.58 11.01 26.08
N LEU A 56 22.51 10.12 26.42
CA LEU A 56 22.78 9.70 27.81
C LEU A 56 23.30 10.83 28.70
N GLN A 57 23.97 11.83 28.09
CA GLN A 57 24.52 12.99 28.78
C GLN A 57 23.60 14.23 28.73
N ALA A 58 22.50 14.14 27.96
CA ALA A 58 21.62 15.28 27.72
C ALA A 58 20.91 15.75 29.01
N GLU A 59 20.83 17.07 29.17
CA GLU A 59 19.97 17.70 30.16
C GLU A 59 18.48 17.56 29.75
N SER A 60 17.59 17.61 30.75
CA SER A 60 16.15 17.37 30.54
C SER A 60 15.54 18.21 29.41
N GLN A 61 16.00 19.45 29.22
CA GLN A 61 15.51 20.36 28.18
C GLN A 61 15.90 19.92 26.76
N GLN A 62 17.06 19.26 26.60
CA GLN A 62 17.59 18.82 25.31
C GLN A 62 17.32 17.32 25.05
N SER A 63 16.88 16.58 26.07
CA SER A 63 16.71 15.14 25.99
C SER A 63 15.71 14.70 24.90
N ALA A 64 14.65 15.49 24.69
CA ALA A 64 13.62 15.20 23.69
C ALA A 64 14.18 15.33 22.26
N GLU A 65 14.94 16.39 21.97
CA GLU A 65 15.59 16.60 20.68
C GLU A 65 16.62 15.51 20.41
N LYS A 66 17.47 15.20 21.41
CA LYS A 66 18.48 14.14 21.27
C LYS A 66 17.86 12.76 21.06
N LEU A 67 16.76 12.45 21.76
CA LEU A 67 16.02 11.20 21.55
C LEU A 67 15.48 11.11 20.11
N LEU A 68 14.91 12.21 19.60
CA LEU A 68 14.41 12.27 18.23
C LEU A 68 15.54 12.07 17.21
N ASN A 69 16.68 12.73 17.39
CA ASN A 69 17.84 12.64 16.49
C ASN A 69 18.38 11.21 16.42
N VAL A 70 18.60 10.54 17.57
CA VAL A 70 19.03 9.14 17.64
C VAL A 70 18.02 8.23 16.95
N SER A 71 16.74 8.42 17.21
CA SER A 71 15.67 7.59 16.65
C SER A 71 15.55 7.75 15.14
N THR A 72 15.66 8.97 14.63
CA THR A 72 15.65 9.26 13.20
C THR A 72 16.85 8.64 12.49
N LEU A 73 18.04 8.76 13.06
CA LEU A 73 19.24 8.13 12.50
C LEU A 73 19.15 6.61 12.51
N LEU A 74 18.70 6.01 13.64
CA LEU A 74 18.51 4.56 13.73
C LEU A 74 17.47 4.07 12.74
N TYR A 75 16.34 4.77 12.60
CA TYR A 75 15.31 4.44 11.62
C TYR A 75 15.85 4.46 10.19
N SER A 76 16.60 5.51 9.83
CA SER A 76 17.23 5.62 8.51
C SER A 76 18.19 4.46 8.24
N VAL A 77 18.99 4.06 9.25
CA VAL A 77 19.90 2.92 9.15
C VAL A 77 19.12 1.61 8.98
N LEU A 78 18.07 1.39 9.78
CA LEU A 78 17.25 0.18 9.69
C LEU A 78 16.51 0.10 8.35
N TYR A 79 16.00 1.23 7.85
CA TYR A 79 15.33 1.31 6.56
C TYR A 79 16.29 0.96 5.42
N THR A 80 17.48 1.55 5.37
CA THR A 80 18.47 1.31 4.33
C THR A 80 19.04 -0.11 4.38
N GLN A 81 19.19 -0.69 5.57
CA GLN A 81 19.68 -2.06 5.75
C GLN A 81 18.60 -3.12 5.46
N GLY A 82 17.32 -2.78 5.65
CA GLY A 82 16.18 -3.62 5.27
C GLY A 82 15.95 -3.66 3.75
N VAL A 83 16.48 -2.68 3.03
CA VAL A 83 16.42 -2.54 1.55
C VAL A 83 17.67 -3.18 0.87
N THR A 84 18.42 -4.06 1.52
CA THR A 84 19.20 -5.06 0.77
C THR A 84 18.24 -6.13 0.23
N ILE A 85 17.22 -5.72 -0.46
CA ILE A 85 16.65 -6.46 -1.55
C ILE A 85 17.81 -6.57 -2.54
N GLN A 86 18.26 -7.80 -2.80
CA GLN A 86 19.05 -8.10 -3.97
C GLN A 86 18.43 -7.27 -5.11
N ALA A 87 19.22 -6.44 -5.75
CA ALA A 87 18.86 -5.76 -6.96
C ALA A 87 18.77 -6.81 -8.10
N GLU A 88 17.85 -7.74 -7.97
CA GLU A 88 17.20 -8.32 -9.12
C GLU A 88 16.48 -7.14 -9.76
N ALA A 89 16.98 -6.79 -10.94
CA ALA A 89 16.59 -5.68 -11.78
C ALA A 89 15.24 -5.12 -11.37
N THR A 90 15.23 -4.05 -10.59
CA THR A 90 14.08 -3.18 -10.44
C THR A 90 13.71 -2.77 -11.86
N LYS A 91 12.74 -3.48 -12.47
CA LYS A 91 12.04 -2.93 -13.61
C LYS A 91 11.64 -1.54 -13.15
N ALA A 92 12.17 -0.52 -13.82
CA ALA A 92 11.79 0.85 -13.56
C ALA A 92 10.27 0.84 -13.43
N LEU A 93 9.75 1.24 -12.25
CA LEU A 93 8.33 1.47 -12.08
C LEU A 93 8.00 2.45 -13.18
N GLN A 94 7.33 1.98 -14.22
CA GLN A 94 6.73 2.87 -15.19
C GLN A 94 5.72 3.66 -14.37
N GLU A 95 6.04 4.91 -14.09
CA GLU A 95 5.07 5.83 -13.52
C GLU A 95 3.87 5.81 -14.46
N PRO A 96 2.68 5.40 -14.00
CA PRO A 96 1.51 5.47 -14.84
C PRO A 96 1.33 6.94 -15.19
N ASN A 97 1.47 7.28 -16.46
CA ASN A 97 1.32 8.62 -17.01
C ASN A 97 -0.19 8.96 -17.04
N VAL A 98 -0.82 8.91 -15.86
CA VAL A 98 -2.24 9.16 -15.67
C VAL A 98 -2.37 10.50 -14.98
N SER A 99 -2.88 11.48 -15.71
CA SER A 99 -3.47 12.67 -15.13
C SER A 99 -4.68 12.22 -14.31
N ILE A 100 -4.49 12.04 -13.01
CA ILE A 100 -5.55 11.67 -12.08
C ILE A 100 -6.29 12.96 -11.73
N ALA A 101 -7.17 13.42 -12.63
CA ALA A 101 -8.13 14.47 -12.30
C ALA A 101 -9.12 13.92 -11.26
N ASP A 102 -9.51 14.75 -10.30
CA ASP A 102 -10.55 14.50 -9.29
C ASP A 102 -10.24 13.48 -8.17
N VAL A 103 -9.00 13.01 -8.02
CA VAL A 103 -8.62 12.24 -6.84
C VAL A 103 -8.01 13.11 -5.77
N ASN A 104 -8.28 12.78 -4.51
CA ASN A 104 -7.75 13.48 -3.37
C ASN A 104 -6.89 12.58 -2.47
N THR A 105 -6.15 13.20 -1.56
CA THR A 105 -5.39 12.54 -0.49
C THR A 105 -5.64 13.25 0.85
N THR A 106 -6.83 13.80 1.03
CA THR A 106 -7.17 14.66 2.16
C THR A 106 -7.48 13.91 3.44
N TYR A 107 -7.82 12.62 3.34
CA TYR A 107 -8.12 11.82 4.52
C TYR A 107 -6.86 11.49 5.30
N SER A 108 -6.94 11.57 6.65
CA SER A 108 -5.86 11.14 7.51
C SER A 108 -5.66 9.62 7.43
N TYR A 109 -4.43 9.16 7.70
CA TYR A 109 -4.17 7.72 7.75
C TYR A 109 -5.04 6.98 8.79
N LEU A 110 -5.39 7.64 9.90
CA LEU A 110 -6.28 7.06 10.91
C LEU A 110 -7.69 6.79 10.36
N GLN A 111 -8.18 7.62 9.44
CA GLN A 111 -9.46 7.41 8.75
C GLN A 111 -9.37 6.32 7.69
N LEU A 112 -8.25 6.23 6.98
CA LEU A 112 -8.03 5.22 5.94
C LEU A 112 -7.75 3.84 6.51
N LYS A 113 -7.02 3.73 7.61
CA LYS A 113 -6.55 2.46 8.18
C LYS A 113 -7.63 1.40 8.33
N PRO A 114 -8.81 1.68 8.93
CA PRO A 114 -9.89 0.69 9.04
C PRO A 114 -10.37 0.20 7.66
N VAL A 115 -10.45 1.10 6.68
CA VAL A 115 -10.89 0.79 5.32
C VAL A 115 -9.87 -0.10 4.61
N LEU A 116 -8.57 0.24 4.69
CA LEU A 116 -7.50 -0.58 4.11
C LEU A 116 -7.43 -1.97 4.76
N GLN A 117 -7.66 -2.05 6.07
CA GLN A 117 -7.77 -3.33 6.77
C GLN A 117 -8.99 -4.14 6.32
N ALA A 118 -10.15 -3.50 6.13
CA ALA A 118 -11.34 -4.15 5.62
C ALA A 118 -11.17 -4.71 4.20
N LEU A 119 -10.34 -4.06 3.37
CA LEU A 119 -10.02 -4.51 2.01
C LEU A 119 -8.97 -5.64 1.95
N THR A 120 -8.18 -5.87 3.02
CA THR A 120 -7.04 -6.80 2.98
C THR A 120 -7.11 -7.94 3.99
N GLN A 121 -7.87 -7.80 5.06
CA GLN A 121 -7.93 -8.79 6.15
C GLN A 121 -9.23 -9.61 6.08
N SER A 122 -9.21 -10.82 6.64
CA SER A 122 -10.37 -11.74 6.62
C SER A 122 -11.07 -11.77 7.99
N ASN A 123 -11.61 -10.63 8.44
CA ASN A 123 -12.38 -10.52 9.68
C ASN A 123 -13.86 -10.18 9.40
N SER A 124 -14.72 -10.31 10.41
CA SER A 124 -16.15 -9.98 10.33
C SER A 124 -16.40 -8.47 10.24
N GLY A 125 -17.56 -8.07 9.70
CA GLY A 125 -17.99 -6.66 9.66
C GLY A 125 -17.30 -5.80 8.59
N ARG A 126 -16.50 -6.39 7.69
CA ARG A 126 -15.75 -5.64 6.67
C ARG A 126 -16.66 -4.91 5.68
N LEU A 127 -17.76 -5.55 5.28
CA LEU A 127 -18.69 -4.96 4.31
C LEU A 127 -19.35 -3.70 4.86
N GLU A 128 -19.70 -3.68 6.13
CA GLU A 128 -20.28 -2.52 6.81
C GLU A 128 -19.28 -1.37 6.89
N VAL A 129 -18.01 -1.67 7.16
CA VAL A 129 -16.92 -0.67 7.14
C VAL A 129 -16.77 -0.05 5.75
N LEU A 130 -16.88 -0.87 4.67
CA LEU A 130 -16.80 -0.35 3.31
C LEU A 130 -18.01 0.48 2.93
N LYS A 131 -19.22 0.11 3.35
CA LYS A 131 -20.44 0.89 3.12
C LYS A 131 -20.36 2.26 3.80
N ASP A 132 -19.99 2.31 5.07
CA ASP A 132 -19.80 3.58 5.80
C ASP A 132 -18.71 4.45 5.16
N ALA A 133 -17.58 3.83 4.75
CA ALA A 133 -16.51 4.54 4.05
C ALA A 133 -16.97 5.08 2.69
N PHE A 134 -17.84 4.38 1.98
CA PHE A 134 -18.40 4.81 0.71
C PHE A 134 -19.30 6.03 0.90
N GLU A 135 -20.19 6.03 1.88
CA GLU A 135 -21.05 7.16 2.21
C GLU A 135 -20.24 8.41 2.58
N ARG A 136 -19.10 8.22 3.27
CA ARG A 136 -18.19 9.33 3.61
C ARG A 136 -17.28 9.78 2.46
N GLY A 137 -17.34 9.13 1.29
CA GLY A 137 -16.55 9.48 0.12
C GLY A 137 -15.06 9.15 0.21
N ILE A 138 -14.65 8.24 1.10
CA ILE A 138 -13.25 7.88 1.36
C ILE A 138 -12.59 7.28 0.11
N PHE A 139 -13.34 6.58 -0.74
CA PHE A 139 -12.82 5.94 -1.95
C PHE A 139 -12.43 6.90 -3.09
N LYS A 140 -12.64 8.20 -2.93
CA LYS A 140 -12.03 9.22 -3.79
C LYS A 140 -10.54 9.44 -3.47
N ASP A 141 -10.04 8.89 -2.38
CA ASP A 141 -8.62 8.96 -2.01
C ASP A 141 -7.82 7.90 -2.79
N SER A 142 -6.88 8.36 -3.61
CA SER A 142 -6.08 7.50 -4.51
C SER A 142 -5.31 6.39 -3.79
N ARG A 143 -5.02 6.57 -2.50
CA ARG A 143 -4.34 5.54 -1.68
C ARG A 143 -5.18 4.28 -1.47
N THR A 144 -6.48 4.31 -1.75
CA THR A 144 -7.37 3.14 -1.67
C THR A 144 -7.37 2.31 -2.95
N PHE A 145 -6.95 2.85 -4.09
CA PHE A 145 -7.18 2.25 -5.41
C PHE A 145 -6.49 0.89 -5.61
N GLY A 146 -5.23 0.75 -5.20
CA GLY A 146 -4.55 -0.54 -5.26
C GLY A 146 -5.23 -1.60 -4.38
N TYR A 147 -5.75 -1.21 -3.23
CA TYR A 147 -6.48 -2.11 -2.33
C TYR A 147 -7.85 -2.49 -2.86
N LEU A 148 -8.53 -1.60 -3.59
CA LEU A 148 -9.79 -1.91 -4.28
C LEU A 148 -9.56 -2.94 -5.39
N SER A 149 -8.51 -2.79 -6.20
CA SER A 149 -8.14 -3.77 -7.22
C SER A 149 -7.80 -5.14 -6.60
N TYR A 150 -7.08 -5.14 -5.46
CA TYR A 150 -6.78 -6.37 -4.71
C TYR A 150 -8.06 -7.05 -4.18
N ALA A 151 -9.02 -6.29 -3.66
CA ALA A 151 -10.26 -6.80 -3.08
C ALA A 151 -11.19 -7.49 -4.10
N LEU A 152 -10.97 -7.33 -5.41
CA LEU A 152 -11.68 -8.10 -6.45
C LEU A 152 -11.38 -9.60 -6.39
N ALA A 153 -10.27 -10.02 -5.75
CA ALA A 153 -9.89 -11.40 -5.50
C ALA A 153 -10.38 -11.93 -4.14
N ASP A 154 -11.17 -11.16 -3.38
CA ASP A 154 -11.62 -11.55 -2.06
C ASP A 154 -12.53 -12.78 -2.13
N LYS A 155 -12.34 -13.70 -1.18
CA LYS A 155 -13.17 -14.92 -1.04
C LYS A 155 -14.59 -14.62 -0.56
N TYR A 156 -14.79 -13.50 0.11
CA TYR A 156 -16.11 -13.00 0.50
C TYR A 156 -16.76 -12.34 -0.71
N THR A 157 -17.55 -13.11 -1.42
CA THR A 157 -18.16 -12.73 -2.72
C THR A 157 -18.96 -11.43 -2.62
N GLU A 158 -19.78 -11.27 -1.57
CA GLU A 158 -20.59 -10.05 -1.39
C GLU A 158 -19.73 -8.78 -1.28
N LEU A 159 -18.57 -8.87 -0.61
CA LEU A 159 -17.63 -7.75 -0.52
C LEU A 159 -17.01 -7.46 -1.89
N ALA A 160 -16.54 -8.48 -2.59
CA ALA A 160 -15.94 -8.32 -3.92
C ALA A 160 -16.96 -7.78 -4.93
N ASP A 161 -18.21 -8.19 -4.86
CA ASP A 161 -19.29 -7.72 -5.71
C ASP A 161 -19.70 -6.29 -5.37
N TYR A 162 -19.71 -5.91 -4.10
CA TYR A 162 -19.92 -4.52 -3.68
C TYR A 162 -18.80 -3.60 -4.19
N VAL A 163 -17.55 -4.04 -4.11
CA VAL A 163 -16.40 -3.30 -4.67
C VAL A 163 -16.53 -3.16 -6.19
N LEU A 164 -16.88 -4.25 -6.88
CA LEU A 164 -17.06 -4.29 -8.34
C LEU A 164 -18.19 -3.37 -8.82
N GLN A 165 -19.36 -3.48 -8.21
CA GLN A 165 -20.59 -2.87 -8.73
C GLN A 165 -20.81 -1.45 -8.22
N THR A 166 -20.32 -1.13 -7.02
CA THR A 166 -20.62 0.13 -6.35
C THR A 166 -19.39 1.04 -6.24
N ILE A 167 -18.28 0.54 -5.67
CA ILE A 167 -17.16 1.42 -5.33
C ILE A 167 -16.34 1.80 -6.55
N ILE A 168 -15.79 0.83 -7.29
CA ILE A 168 -14.87 1.10 -8.40
C ILE A 168 -15.50 1.95 -9.51
N PRO A 169 -16.77 1.74 -9.92
CA PRO A 169 -17.39 2.61 -10.93
C PRO A 169 -17.42 4.08 -10.55
N THR A 170 -17.54 4.41 -9.26
CA THR A 170 -17.54 5.80 -8.78
C THR A 170 -16.14 6.44 -8.76
N CYS A 171 -15.08 5.63 -8.75
CA CYS A 171 -13.70 6.12 -8.87
C CYS A 171 -13.34 6.50 -10.32
N GLY A 172 -14.11 6.02 -11.29
CA GLY A 172 -13.95 6.36 -12.71
C GLY A 172 -12.64 5.85 -13.33
N GLN A 173 -12.21 6.54 -14.39
CA GLN A 173 -11.05 6.13 -15.18
C GLN A 173 -9.72 6.13 -14.39
N ALA A 174 -9.65 6.80 -13.25
CA ALA A 174 -8.49 6.79 -12.38
C ALA A 174 -8.15 5.38 -11.85
N MET A 175 -9.10 4.44 -11.88
CA MET A 175 -8.88 3.04 -11.53
C MET A 175 -8.18 2.21 -12.62
N LEU A 176 -8.21 2.64 -13.88
CA LEU A 176 -7.69 1.86 -15.01
C LEU A 176 -6.23 1.38 -14.83
N PRO A 177 -5.27 2.22 -14.40
CA PRO A 177 -3.89 1.78 -14.20
C PRO A 177 -3.76 0.63 -13.18
N PHE A 178 -4.53 0.70 -12.09
CA PHE A 178 -4.51 -0.31 -11.03
C PHE A 178 -5.13 -1.63 -11.48
N LEU A 179 -6.24 -1.56 -12.22
CA LEU A 179 -6.88 -2.74 -12.79
C LEU A 179 -5.96 -3.42 -13.81
N LEU A 180 -5.30 -2.63 -14.69
CA LEU A 180 -4.39 -3.15 -15.71
C LEU A 180 -3.11 -3.73 -15.09
N SER A 181 -2.58 -3.11 -14.03
CA SER A 181 -1.38 -3.62 -13.34
C SER A 181 -1.60 -5.02 -12.75
N ASP A 182 -2.82 -5.29 -12.29
CA ASP A 182 -3.19 -6.54 -11.64
C ASP A 182 -3.86 -7.54 -12.59
N PHE A 183 -4.29 -7.11 -13.77
CA PHE A 183 -4.92 -7.99 -14.76
C PHE A 183 -3.90 -8.99 -15.33
N ARG A 184 -4.30 -10.26 -15.38
CA ARG A 184 -3.52 -11.33 -16.01
C ARG A 184 -4.43 -12.14 -16.94
N LEU A 185 -3.88 -12.64 -18.04
CA LEU A 185 -4.57 -13.60 -18.92
C LEU A 185 -4.59 -14.99 -18.25
N GLU A 186 -5.35 -15.08 -17.15
CA GLU A 186 -5.55 -16.29 -16.38
C GLU A 186 -7.06 -16.45 -16.10
N ASP A 187 -7.56 -17.67 -16.19
CA ASP A 187 -8.99 -17.97 -16.02
C ASP A 187 -9.42 -17.97 -14.54
N LYS A 188 -9.25 -16.82 -13.90
CA LYS A 188 -9.59 -16.58 -12.50
C LYS A 188 -10.72 -15.58 -12.37
N THR A 189 -11.57 -15.76 -11.37
CA THR A 189 -12.74 -14.90 -11.11
C THR A 189 -12.38 -13.43 -10.98
N GLU A 190 -11.25 -13.10 -10.34
CA GLU A 190 -10.78 -11.72 -10.22
C GLU A 190 -10.45 -11.08 -11.57
N ASN A 191 -9.93 -11.83 -12.53
CA ASN A 191 -9.64 -11.31 -13.87
C ASN A 191 -10.93 -11.12 -14.69
N VAL A 192 -11.93 -11.97 -14.49
CA VAL A 192 -13.29 -11.79 -15.07
C VAL A 192 -13.89 -10.46 -14.55
N ARG A 193 -13.81 -10.22 -13.23
CA ARG A 193 -14.28 -8.96 -12.62
C ARG A 193 -13.52 -7.75 -13.15
N ARG A 194 -12.18 -7.84 -13.29
CA ARG A 194 -11.36 -6.77 -13.85
C ARG A 194 -11.71 -6.49 -15.32
N LEU A 195 -11.94 -7.54 -16.12
CA LEU A 195 -12.36 -7.39 -17.51
C LEU A 195 -13.67 -6.60 -17.62
N ARG A 196 -14.67 -6.93 -16.81
CA ARG A 196 -15.93 -6.20 -16.72
C ARG A 196 -15.71 -4.73 -16.41
N LEU A 197 -14.86 -4.41 -15.42
CA LEU A 197 -14.55 -3.04 -15.04
C LEU A 197 -13.80 -2.28 -16.13
N LEU A 198 -12.83 -2.91 -16.79
CA LEU A 198 -12.11 -2.29 -17.92
C LEU A 198 -13.09 -1.86 -19.02
N TYR A 199 -14.09 -2.69 -19.32
CA TYR A 199 -15.15 -2.32 -20.27
C TYR A 199 -16.03 -1.17 -19.74
N GLN A 200 -16.53 -1.24 -18.52
CA GLN A 200 -17.37 -0.19 -17.91
C GLN A 200 -16.66 1.16 -17.84
N LEU A 201 -15.36 1.17 -17.53
CA LEU A 201 -14.52 2.37 -17.45
C LEU A 201 -13.99 2.84 -18.81
N LYS A 202 -14.43 2.21 -19.92
CA LYS A 202 -14.09 2.57 -21.31
C LYS A 202 -12.60 2.55 -21.57
N TYR A 203 -11.94 1.43 -21.23
CA TYR A 203 -10.54 1.21 -21.57
C TYR A 203 -10.32 1.31 -23.09
N ALA A 204 -9.36 2.14 -23.51
CA ALA A 204 -9.19 2.49 -24.92
C ALA A 204 -8.78 1.28 -25.80
N GLU A 205 -7.97 0.36 -25.25
CA GLU A 205 -7.48 -0.82 -26.00
C GLU A 205 -8.33 -2.07 -25.75
N MET A 206 -9.61 -1.90 -25.43
CA MET A 206 -10.51 -3.00 -25.09
C MET A 206 -10.63 -4.04 -26.21
N ASP A 207 -10.73 -3.61 -27.47
CA ASP A 207 -10.86 -4.49 -28.61
C ASP A 207 -9.59 -5.37 -28.80
N SER A 208 -8.38 -4.79 -28.65
CA SER A 208 -7.12 -5.55 -28.67
C SER A 208 -7.00 -6.54 -27.51
N LEU A 209 -7.53 -6.17 -26.34
CA LEU A 209 -7.57 -7.08 -25.18
C LEU A 209 -8.50 -8.27 -25.42
N MET A 210 -9.67 -8.03 -26.04
CA MET A 210 -10.62 -9.08 -26.42
C MET A 210 -9.97 -10.06 -27.40
N ASP A 211 -9.26 -9.58 -28.44
CA ASP A 211 -8.58 -10.43 -29.40
C ASP A 211 -7.58 -11.38 -28.71
N LYS A 212 -6.82 -10.89 -27.73
CA LYS A 212 -5.91 -11.71 -26.94
C LYS A 212 -6.65 -12.78 -26.12
N ILE A 213 -7.78 -12.42 -25.50
CA ILE A 213 -8.59 -13.37 -24.71
C ILE A 213 -9.15 -14.50 -25.61
N PHE A 214 -9.59 -14.17 -26.80
CA PHE A 214 -10.10 -15.19 -27.76
C PHE A 214 -9.00 -16.06 -28.37
N GLY A 215 -7.74 -15.58 -28.36
CA GLY A 215 -6.57 -16.37 -28.80
C GLY A 215 -6.09 -17.41 -27.79
N GLU A 216 -6.54 -17.33 -26.55
CA GLU A 216 -6.12 -18.21 -25.45
C GLU A 216 -7.27 -19.15 -25.01
N SER A 217 -6.94 -20.24 -24.30
CA SER A 217 -7.95 -21.16 -23.76
C SER A 217 -8.40 -20.73 -22.34
N LEU A 218 -9.26 -19.70 -22.28
CA LEU A 218 -9.70 -19.04 -21.04
C LEU A 218 -11.23 -18.96 -20.98
N PRO A 219 -11.95 -20.08 -20.69
CA PRO A 219 -13.40 -20.19 -20.87
C PRO A 219 -14.20 -19.15 -20.09
N ASN A 220 -13.86 -18.83 -18.83
CA ASN A 220 -14.61 -17.85 -18.04
C ASN A 220 -14.37 -16.41 -18.53
N LEU A 221 -13.12 -16.07 -18.91
CA LEU A 221 -12.81 -14.77 -19.51
C LEU A 221 -13.47 -14.62 -20.89
N GLN A 222 -13.49 -15.69 -21.70
CA GLN A 222 -14.17 -15.70 -23.00
C GLN A 222 -15.68 -15.53 -22.86
N ALA A 223 -16.30 -16.22 -21.89
CA ALA A 223 -17.73 -16.06 -21.60
C ALA A 223 -18.07 -14.61 -21.23
N GLU A 224 -17.25 -13.99 -20.39
CA GLU A 224 -17.41 -12.58 -20.04
C GLU A 224 -17.19 -11.64 -21.25
N ALA A 225 -16.18 -11.91 -22.09
CA ALA A 225 -15.93 -11.17 -23.30
C ALA A 225 -17.13 -11.23 -24.28
N VAL A 226 -17.73 -12.40 -24.44
CA VAL A 226 -18.96 -12.56 -25.26
C VAL A 226 -20.13 -11.77 -24.67
N SER A 227 -20.33 -11.80 -23.34
CA SER A 227 -21.35 -11.00 -22.66
C SER A 227 -21.18 -9.50 -22.94
N ILE A 228 -19.96 -9.00 -22.83
CA ILE A 228 -19.61 -7.59 -23.09
C ILE A 228 -19.89 -7.21 -24.55
N ILE A 229 -19.57 -8.09 -25.52
CA ILE A 229 -19.83 -7.85 -26.94
C ILE A 229 -21.34 -7.80 -27.21
N ALA A 230 -22.11 -8.66 -26.58
CA ALA A 230 -23.58 -8.65 -26.71
C ALA A 230 -24.17 -7.31 -26.19
N GLU A 231 -23.73 -6.84 -25.02
CA GLU A 231 -24.16 -5.57 -24.45
C GLU A 231 -23.78 -4.36 -25.36
N LYS A 232 -22.58 -4.41 -25.99
CA LYS A 232 -22.14 -3.37 -26.94
C LYS A 232 -23.07 -3.28 -28.16
N LYS A 233 -23.50 -4.44 -28.72
CA LYS A 233 -24.45 -4.50 -29.84
C LYS A 233 -25.83 -3.99 -29.47
N ASP A 234 -26.36 -4.39 -28.32
CA ASP A 234 -27.67 -3.93 -27.87
C ASP A 234 -27.71 -2.42 -27.62
N THR A 235 -26.61 -1.87 -27.10
CA THR A 235 -26.50 -0.41 -26.87
C THR A 235 -26.44 0.35 -28.21
N GLN A 236 -25.72 -0.16 -29.22
CA GLN A 236 -25.66 0.44 -30.54
C GLN A 236 -27.03 0.43 -31.25
N GLN A 237 -27.79 -0.66 -31.13
CA GLN A 237 -29.14 -0.75 -31.70
C GLN A 237 -30.11 0.22 -31.03
N LYS A 238 -30.02 0.40 -29.72
CA LYS A 238 -30.86 1.37 -28.97
C LYS A 238 -30.55 2.85 -29.28
N THR A 239 -29.33 3.14 -29.74
CA THR A 239 -28.93 4.52 -30.09
C THR A 239 -29.33 4.88 -31.53
N LEU A 240 -29.73 3.89 -32.37
CA LEU A 240 -30.18 4.09 -33.74
C LEU A 240 -31.70 4.15 -33.89
N LEU A 241 -32.46 3.99 -32.81
CA LEU A 241 -33.92 4.16 -32.70
C LEU A 241 -34.24 5.48 -31.98
#